data_a47c928c977c260bc21816d373ade474
#
_entry.id   a47c928c977c260bc21816d373ade474
#
_cell.length_a   1.000
_cell.length_b   1.000
_cell.length_c   1.000
_cell.angle_alpha   90.00
_cell.angle_beta   90.00
_cell.angle_gamma   90.00
#
_symmetry.space_group_name_H-M   'P 1'
#
loop_
_entity.id
_entity.type
_entity.pdbx_description
1 polymer ?
#
loop_
_entity_poly.entity_id
_entity_poly.type
_entity_poly.pdbx_seq_one_letter_code
_entity_poly.pdbx_strand_id
1 'polypeptide(L)'
;MNTLFGIKACDTMKKARTWLDEHGVSYAFHDYKACGIDRGNLEKWCNEHGWETILNRAGTTFRKLDETQKSDLDQHKAIELMLAQPSMIKRPVLDLGNKTLVGFKADRYAAELV
;
A
#
# COMPACT_ATOMS: atom_id res chain seq x y z
N MET A 1 -9.49 -9.83 -10.54
CA MET A 1 -10.33 -9.06 -9.62
C MET A 1 -9.49 -7.99 -8.94
N ASN A 2 -10.03 -6.79 -8.82
CA ASN A 2 -9.30 -5.69 -8.21
C ASN A 2 -9.42 -5.74 -6.68
N THR A 3 -8.31 -5.55 -5.98
CA THR A 3 -8.30 -5.47 -4.52
C THR A 3 -7.62 -4.18 -4.10
N LEU A 4 -8.32 -3.39 -3.29
CA LEU A 4 -7.79 -2.14 -2.75
C LEU A 4 -7.32 -2.39 -1.32
N PHE A 5 -6.02 -2.26 -1.10
CA PHE A 5 -5.41 -2.48 0.21
C PHE A 5 -5.17 -1.15 0.91
N GLY A 6 -5.48 -1.08 2.17
CA GLY A 6 -5.24 0.14 2.93
C GLY A 6 -5.83 0.11 4.33
N ILE A 7 -6.20 1.30 4.82
CA ILE A 7 -6.77 1.51 6.15
C ILE A 7 -8.01 2.38 5.99
N LYS A 8 -9.08 2.05 6.72
CA LYS A 8 -10.37 2.77 6.60
C LYS A 8 -10.26 4.28 6.86
N ALA A 9 -9.56 4.67 7.90
CA ALA A 9 -9.54 6.06 8.36
C ALA A 9 -8.39 6.86 7.75
N CYS A 10 -8.29 6.88 6.44
CA CYS A 10 -7.25 7.61 5.72
C CYS A 10 -7.89 8.45 4.62
N ASP A 11 -7.56 9.74 4.56
CA ASP A 11 -8.13 10.66 3.57
C ASP A 11 -7.82 10.22 2.14
N THR A 12 -6.61 9.76 1.88
CA THR A 12 -6.22 9.27 0.56
C THR A 12 -7.04 8.04 0.19
N MET A 13 -7.35 7.18 1.16
CA MET A 13 -8.22 6.02 0.94
C MET A 13 -9.62 6.44 0.55
N LYS A 14 -10.17 7.45 1.22
CA LYS A 14 -11.50 7.97 0.89
C LYS A 14 -11.53 8.49 -0.53
N LYS A 15 -10.53 9.24 -0.94
CA LYS A 15 -10.42 9.77 -2.29
C LYS A 15 -10.36 8.65 -3.33
N ALA A 16 -9.55 7.63 -3.09
CA ALA A 16 -9.41 6.50 -3.99
C ALA A 16 -10.74 5.74 -4.12
N ARG A 17 -11.39 5.45 -3.01
CA ARG A 17 -12.66 4.71 -3.00
C ARG A 17 -13.77 5.51 -3.70
N THR A 18 -13.84 6.80 -3.45
CA THR A 18 -14.81 7.68 -4.10
C THR A 18 -14.60 7.66 -5.62
N TRP A 19 -13.36 7.78 -6.06
CA TRP A 19 -13.04 7.76 -7.49
C TRP A 19 -13.47 6.44 -8.14
N LEU A 20 -13.14 5.31 -7.48
CA LEU A 20 -13.51 4.00 -8.00
C LEU A 20 -15.02 3.82 -8.08
N ASP A 21 -15.74 4.25 -7.04
CA ASP A 21 -17.20 4.17 -7.00
C ASP A 21 -17.84 5.04 -8.08
N GLU A 22 -17.34 6.26 -8.26
CA GLU A 22 -17.86 7.18 -9.26
C GLU A 22 -17.62 6.70 -10.70
N HIS A 23 -16.56 5.92 -10.92
CA HIS A 23 -16.24 5.39 -12.25
C HIS A 23 -16.74 3.96 -12.47
N GLY A 24 -17.52 3.44 -11.52
CA GLY A 24 -18.12 2.11 -11.65
C GLY A 24 -17.12 0.95 -11.63
N VAL A 25 -15.97 1.13 -11.02
CA VAL A 25 -14.94 0.09 -10.93
C VAL A 25 -15.21 -0.79 -9.71
N SER A 26 -15.39 -2.08 -9.94
CA SER A 26 -15.58 -3.05 -8.86
C SER A 26 -14.25 -3.38 -8.20
N TYR A 27 -14.24 -3.47 -6.88
CA TYR A 27 -13.06 -3.85 -6.12
C TYR A 27 -13.46 -4.45 -4.77
N ALA A 28 -12.56 -5.26 -4.20
CA ALA A 28 -12.67 -5.73 -2.82
C ALA A 28 -11.77 -4.85 -1.96
N PHE A 29 -12.20 -4.51 -0.75
CA PHE A 29 -11.39 -3.72 0.17
C PHE A 29 -10.71 -4.64 1.18
N HIS A 30 -9.38 -4.52 1.31
CA HIS A 30 -8.59 -5.25 2.29
C HIS A 30 -7.99 -4.27 3.28
N ASP A 31 -8.44 -4.31 4.53
CA ASP A 31 -7.96 -3.42 5.59
C ASP A 31 -6.75 -4.04 6.27
N TYR A 32 -5.60 -3.41 6.17
CA TYR A 32 -4.35 -3.88 6.79
C TYR A 32 -4.49 -4.07 8.30
N LYS A 33 -5.23 -3.21 8.98
CA LYS A 33 -5.37 -3.27 10.44
C LYS A 33 -6.27 -4.41 10.87
N ALA A 34 -7.30 -4.69 10.10
CA ALA A 34 -8.26 -5.74 10.44
C ALA A 34 -7.78 -7.11 10.02
N CYS A 35 -7.15 -7.21 8.84
CA CYS A 35 -6.84 -8.48 8.20
C CYS A 35 -5.33 -8.77 8.08
N GLY A 36 -4.48 -7.80 8.44
CA GLY A 36 -3.03 -7.95 8.26
C GLY A 36 -2.62 -7.92 6.80
N ILE A 37 -1.46 -8.42 6.52
CA ILE A 37 -0.91 -8.48 5.16
C ILE A 37 0.00 -9.70 5.03
N ASP A 38 -0.06 -10.37 3.89
CA ASP A 38 0.79 -11.53 3.60
C ASP A 38 2.18 -11.09 3.16
N ARG A 39 3.19 -11.84 3.62
CA ARG A 39 4.56 -11.64 3.15
C ARG A 39 4.66 -11.75 1.62
N GLY A 40 3.95 -12.70 1.02
CA GLY A 40 3.93 -12.90 -0.42
C GLY A 40 3.49 -11.66 -1.20
N ASN A 41 2.46 -10.96 -0.71
CA ASN A 41 2.02 -9.71 -1.31
C ASN A 41 3.09 -8.64 -1.22
N LEU A 42 3.74 -8.50 -0.07
CA LEU A 42 4.80 -7.51 0.11
C LEU A 42 5.99 -7.81 -0.78
N GLU A 43 6.39 -9.06 -0.90
CA GLU A 43 7.49 -9.46 -1.80
C GLU A 43 7.15 -9.13 -3.26
N LYS A 44 5.94 -9.44 -3.69
CA LYS A 44 5.47 -9.14 -5.04
C LYS A 44 5.50 -7.64 -5.31
N TRP A 45 4.97 -6.84 -4.38
CA TRP A 45 4.91 -5.39 -4.54
C TRP A 45 6.31 -4.77 -4.52
N CYS A 46 7.19 -5.24 -3.65
CA CYS A 46 8.57 -4.75 -3.58
C CYS A 46 9.36 -5.12 -4.84
N ASN A 47 9.13 -6.31 -5.38
CA ASN A 47 9.77 -6.73 -6.62
C ASN A 47 9.29 -5.89 -7.81
N GLU A 48 8.02 -5.49 -7.80
CA GLU A 48 7.43 -4.68 -8.87
C GLU A 48 7.86 -3.22 -8.80
N HIS A 49 7.86 -2.63 -7.60
CA HIS A 49 8.04 -1.18 -7.41
C HIS A 49 9.30 -0.78 -6.66
N GLY A 50 9.96 -1.72 -5.98
CA GLY A 50 11.04 -1.42 -5.05
C GLY A 50 10.50 -1.20 -3.64
N TRP A 51 11.25 -1.66 -2.63
CA TRP A 51 10.82 -1.54 -1.23
C TRP A 51 10.70 -0.08 -0.79
N GLU A 52 11.51 0.82 -1.38
CA GLU A 52 11.47 2.25 -1.05
C GLU A 52 10.14 2.88 -1.43
N THR A 53 9.49 2.36 -2.47
CA THR A 53 8.18 2.84 -2.91
C THR A 53 7.07 2.33 -2.01
N ILE A 54 7.18 1.09 -1.55
CA ILE A 54 6.13 0.44 -0.75
C ILE A 54 6.17 0.88 0.71
N LEU A 55 7.37 1.06 1.27
CA LEU A 55 7.55 1.47 2.66
C LEU A 55 7.31 2.98 2.80
N ASN A 56 6.36 3.35 3.66
CA ASN A 56 6.06 4.76 3.90
C ASN A 56 7.00 5.31 4.99
N ARG A 57 8.12 5.88 4.57
CA ARG A 57 9.11 6.47 5.48
C ARG A 57 8.74 7.86 5.98
N ALA A 58 7.76 8.48 5.37
CA ALA A 58 7.29 9.81 5.77
C ALA A 58 6.22 9.75 6.87
N GLY A 59 5.65 8.58 7.12
CA GLY A 59 4.57 8.43 8.09
C GLY A 59 5.06 8.44 9.54
N THR A 60 4.14 8.69 10.45
CA THR A 60 4.42 8.78 11.88
C THR A 60 4.99 7.48 12.45
N THR A 61 4.44 6.36 12.02
CA THR A 61 4.88 5.05 12.53
C THR A 61 6.35 4.81 12.26
N PHE A 62 6.80 5.08 11.02
CA PHE A 62 8.19 4.92 10.66
C PHE A 62 9.09 5.90 11.44
N ARG A 63 8.66 7.15 11.58
CA ARG A 63 9.43 8.18 12.27
C ARG A 63 9.69 7.84 13.75
N LYS A 64 8.79 7.07 14.36
CA LYS A 64 8.92 6.65 15.77
C LYS A 64 9.85 5.47 15.98
N LEU A 65 10.31 4.82 14.93
CA LEU A 65 11.26 3.73 15.04
C LEU A 65 12.60 4.25 15.58
N ASP A 66 13.33 3.40 16.30
CA ASP A 66 14.66 3.78 16.77
C ASP A 66 15.69 3.72 15.62
N GLU A 67 16.88 4.24 15.87
CA GLU A 67 17.92 4.31 14.86
C GLU A 67 18.35 2.92 14.37
N THR A 68 18.36 1.93 15.25
CA THR A 68 18.70 0.56 14.88
C THR A 68 17.72 -0.01 13.86
N GLN A 69 16.43 0.27 14.06
CA GLN A 69 15.38 -0.19 13.15
C GLN A 69 15.42 0.52 11.79
N LYS A 70 15.86 1.77 11.77
CA LYS A 70 15.92 2.58 10.55
C LYS A 70 17.22 2.41 9.77
N SER A 71 18.27 1.88 10.38
CA SER A 71 19.58 1.76 9.74
C SER A 71 19.66 0.51 8.87
N ASP A 72 20.52 0.56 7.87
CA ASP A 72 20.81 -0.57 6.98
C ASP A 72 19.56 -1.21 6.37
N LEU A 73 18.64 -0.37 5.91
CA LEU A 73 17.39 -0.85 5.30
C LEU A 73 17.66 -1.54 3.98
N ASP A 74 17.00 -2.67 3.79
CA ASP A 74 16.95 -3.40 2.53
C ASP A 74 15.54 -3.98 2.38
N GLN A 75 15.29 -4.75 1.33
CA GLN A 75 13.97 -5.31 1.08
C GLN A 75 13.53 -6.23 2.20
N HIS A 76 14.42 -7.09 2.68
CA HIS A 76 14.08 -8.04 3.76
C HIS A 76 13.66 -7.31 5.02
N LYS A 77 14.46 -6.33 5.45
CA LYS A 77 14.20 -5.56 6.66
C LYS A 77 12.92 -4.71 6.51
N ALA A 78 12.72 -4.11 5.35
CA ALA A 78 11.52 -3.33 5.06
C ALA A 78 10.26 -4.20 5.15
N ILE A 79 10.30 -5.40 4.59
CA ILE A 79 9.18 -6.33 4.65
C ILE A 79 8.89 -6.73 6.10
N GLU A 80 9.92 -7.03 6.89
CA GLU A 80 9.73 -7.37 8.30
C GLU A 80 9.08 -6.24 9.09
N LEU A 81 9.50 -5.00 8.84
CA LEU A 81 8.89 -3.83 9.49
C LEU A 81 7.42 -3.69 9.09
N MET A 82 7.11 -3.85 7.82
CA MET A 82 5.74 -3.73 7.33
C MET A 82 4.83 -4.86 7.82
N LEU A 83 5.36 -6.06 7.98
CA LEU A 83 4.60 -7.16 8.56
C LEU A 83 4.29 -6.91 10.03
N ALA A 84 5.24 -6.37 10.77
CA ALA A 84 5.06 -6.05 12.18
C ALA A 84 4.07 -4.88 12.35
N GLN A 85 4.13 -3.90 11.46
CA GLN A 85 3.27 -2.73 11.51
C GLN A 85 2.75 -2.36 10.12
N PRO A 86 1.61 -2.91 9.71
CA PRO A 86 1.04 -2.65 8.39
C PRO A 86 0.75 -1.17 8.10
N SER A 87 0.65 -0.32 9.12
CA SER A 87 0.49 1.12 8.92
C SER A 87 1.69 1.76 8.23
N MET A 88 2.84 1.06 8.17
CA MET A 88 4.01 1.53 7.44
C MET A 88 3.97 1.22 5.95
N ILE A 89 2.98 0.47 5.49
CA ILE A 89 2.80 0.21 4.06
C ILE A 89 2.12 1.42 3.42
N LYS A 90 2.61 1.84 2.27
CA LYS A 90 1.95 2.89 1.50
C LYS A 90 0.49 2.52 1.23
N ARG A 91 -0.37 3.49 1.16
CA ARG A 91 -1.79 3.27 0.90
C ARG A 91 -2.36 4.40 0.05
N PRO A 92 -3.31 4.06 -0.80
CA PRO A 92 -3.76 2.70 -1.08
C PRO A 92 -2.79 1.95 -2.00
N VAL A 93 -2.87 0.62 -1.98
CA VAL A 93 -2.27 -0.22 -3.00
C VAL A 93 -3.42 -0.89 -3.73
N LEU A 94 -3.58 -0.60 -5.00
CA LEU A 94 -4.64 -1.18 -5.82
C LEU A 94 -4.04 -2.30 -6.66
N ASP A 95 -4.39 -3.54 -6.31
CA ASP A 95 -3.91 -4.73 -7.00
C ASP A 95 -4.90 -5.10 -8.11
N LEU A 96 -4.45 -5.01 -9.36
CA LEU A 96 -5.27 -5.32 -10.54
C LEU A 96 -5.11 -6.75 -11.01
N GLY A 97 -4.31 -7.55 -10.28
CA GLY A 97 -4.01 -8.92 -10.67
C GLY A 97 -2.70 -9.03 -11.43
N ASN A 98 -2.55 -8.32 -12.52
CA ASN A 98 -1.33 -8.33 -13.34
C ASN A 98 -0.34 -7.24 -12.96
N LYS A 99 -0.78 -6.24 -12.22
CA LYS A 99 0.07 -5.14 -11.72
C LYS A 99 -0.60 -4.45 -10.54
N THR A 100 0.16 -3.57 -9.86
CA THR A 100 -0.36 -2.80 -8.74
C THR A 100 -0.11 -1.31 -8.95
N LEU A 101 -1.03 -0.50 -8.41
CA LEU A 101 -0.89 0.95 -8.40
C LEU A 101 -0.69 1.39 -6.95
N VAL A 102 0.43 2.05 -6.66
CA VAL A 102 0.79 2.48 -5.31
C VAL A 102 0.48 3.97 -5.14
N GLY A 103 -0.26 4.30 -4.08
CA GLY A 103 -0.76 5.66 -3.87
C GLY A 103 -1.98 5.93 -4.72
N PHE A 104 -2.55 7.12 -4.58
CA PHE A 104 -3.71 7.51 -5.39
C PHE A 104 -3.41 8.75 -6.20
N LYS A 105 -3.58 8.62 -7.52
CA LYS A 105 -3.59 9.74 -8.46
C LYS A 105 -4.70 9.46 -9.46
N ALA A 106 -5.66 10.37 -9.57
CA ALA A 106 -6.81 10.20 -10.46
C ALA A 106 -6.39 9.95 -11.90
N ASP A 107 -5.40 10.68 -12.39
CA ASP A 107 -4.89 10.54 -13.76
C ASP A 107 -4.36 9.13 -14.02
N ARG A 108 -3.64 8.59 -13.05
CA ARG A 108 -3.06 7.25 -13.17
C ARG A 108 -4.14 6.17 -13.13
N TYR A 109 -5.13 6.34 -12.26
CA TYR A 109 -6.26 5.41 -12.19
C TYR A 109 -7.05 5.44 -13.49
N ALA A 110 -7.28 6.63 -14.05
CA ALA A 110 -7.97 6.77 -15.33
C ALA A 110 -7.22 6.07 -16.46
N ALA A 111 -5.89 6.23 -16.51
CA ALA A 111 -5.06 5.62 -17.54
C ALA A 111 -5.09 4.09 -17.49
N GLU A 112 -5.23 3.50 -16.30
CA GLU A 112 -5.15 2.06 -16.11
C GLU A 112 -6.51 1.37 -16.07
N LEU A 113 -7.57 2.07 -15.68
CA LEU A 113 -8.87 1.47 -15.39
C LEU A 113 -9.99 1.89 -16.34
N VAL A 114 -9.78 2.92 -17.11
CA VAL A 114 -10.81 3.45 -17.99
C VAL A 114 -10.39 3.39 -19.45
#